data_d15a69d613820184746eae1236db71e2
#
_entry.id   d15a69d613820184746eae1236db71e2
#
_cell.length_a   1.000
_cell.length_b   1.000
_cell.length_c   1.000
_cell.angle_alpha   90.00
_cell.angle_beta   90.00
_cell.angle_gamma   90.00
#
_symmetry.space_group_name_H-M   'P 1'
#
loop_
_entity.id
_entity.type
_entity.pdbx_description
1 polymer ?
#
loop_
_entity_poly.entity_id
_entity_poly.type
_entity_poly.pdbx_seq_one_letter_code
_entity_poly.pdbx_strand_id
1 'polypeptide(L)'
;KKMSEHLPFAMAWWHNLGAAGTDMFGVSTADKSFGAVPGTMEHAKAKVDAGFEFMEKLGIRYFCFHDVDLVPEDPDINVTNARLDEISDYILEKRKGTGIKCLWGTANMFGNPRFMNGAGSTNSTEVYCFAAAQIKKALDLTVKLGGKGYVFWGGREGYETLLNTNMGLCLLYTSDAADDL
;
A
#
# COMPACT_ATOMS: atom_id res chain seq x y z
N LYS A 1 25.56 -20.02 6.75
CA LYS A 1 24.54 -19.28 5.93
C LYS A 1 25.19 -18.00 5.40
N LYS A 2 24.85 -17.62 4.16
CA LYS A 2 25.31 -16.36 3.55
C LYS A 2 24.49 -15.19 4.10
N MET A 3 25.04 -13.95 4.04
CA MET A 3 24.33 -12.73 4.46
C MET A 3 22.96 -12.60 3.79
N SER A 4 22.86 -12.92 2.50
CA SER A 4 21.60 -12.88 1.73
C SER A 4 20.52 -13.87 2.20
N GLU A 5 20.89 -14.88 2.99
CA GLU A 5 19.95 -15.82 3.60
C GLU A 5 19.43 -15.33 4.96
N HIS A 6 20.19 -14.44 5.61
CA HIS A 6 19.82 -13.85 6.90
C HIS A 6 19.06 -12.52 6.73
N LEU A 7 19.49 -11.69 5.78
CA LEU A 7 18.98 -10.34 5.55
C LEU A 7 18.55 -10.18 4.08
N PRO A 8 17.47 -10.83 3.65
CA PRO A 8 16.96 -10.66 2.30
C PRO A 8 16.38 -9.24 2.13
N PHE A 9 16.64 -8.64 0.98
CA PHE A 9 16.03 -7.36 0.60
C PHE A 9 14.59 -7.55 0.13
N ALA A 10 13.75 -6.54 0.42
CA ALA A 10 12.41 -6.41 -0.11
C ALA A 10 12.27 -5.07 -0.84
N MET A 11 11.52 -5.04 -1.94
CA MET A 11 11.18 -3.82 -2.66
C MET A 11 9.92 -3.20 -2.04
N ALA A 12 9.99 -1.92 -1.68
CA ALA A 12 8.83 -1.12 -1.32
C ALA A 12 8.20 -0.54 -2.60
N TRP A 13 6.98 -0.95 -2.92
CA TRP A 13 6.30 -0.58 -4.17
C TRP A 13 6.20 0.93 -4.34
N TRP A 14 5.78 1.63 -3.28
CA TRP A 14 5.59 3.08 -3.28
C TRP A 14 6.88 3.88 -3.55
N HIS A 15 8.00 3.48 -2.96
CA HIS A 15 9.26 4.19 -3.17
C HIS A 15 9.85 3.94 -4.56
N ASN A 16 9.80 2.70 -5.03
CA ASN A 16 10.48 2.34 -6.27
C ASN A 16 9.64 2.60 -7.52
N LEU A 17 8.33 2.39 -7.45
CA LEU A 17 7.45 2.47 -8.62
C LEU A 17 6.44 3.64 -8.56
N GLY A 18 6.16 4.16 -7.38
CA GLY A 18 5.21 5.26 -7.18
C GLY A 18 5.87 6.63 -7.02
N ALA A 19 7.00 6.71 -6.31
CA ALA A 19 7.65 7.98 -6.04
C ALA A 19 8.25 8.60 -7.31
N ALA A 20 7.84 9.81 -7.62
CA ALA A 20 8.25 10.52 -8.83
C ALA A 20 9.53 11.35 -8.68
N GLY A 21 10.27 11.18 -7.56
CA GLY A 21 11.54 11.87 -7.34
C GLY A 21 11.38 13.37 -7.05
N THR A 22 10.36 13.74 -6.28
CA THR A 22 10.21 15.10 -5.76
C THR A 22 11.26 15.38 -4.69
N ASP A 23 11.84 16.55 -4.76
CA ASP A 23 12.82 17.08 -3.79
C ASP A 23 12.34 18.42 -3.21
N MET A 24 13.26 19.15 -2.53
CA MET A 24 12.98 20.47 -1.98
C MET A 24 12.59 21.53 -3.03
N PHE A 25 12.84 21.30 -4.30
CA PHE A 25 12.45 22.19 -5.40
C PHE A 25 11.04 21.90 -5.94
N GLY A 26 10.38 20.84 -5.46
CA GLY A 26 8.97 20.56 -5.66
C GLY A 26 8.58 19.95 -7.01
N VAL A 27 9.53 19.70 -7.89
CA VAL A 27 9.24 19.14 -9.23
C VAL A 27 9.56 17.65 -9.28
N SER A 28 8.65 16.87 -9.89
CA SER A 28 8.92 15.47 -10.19
C SER A 28 9.99 15.34 -11.27
N THR A 29 11.05 14.57 -10.99
CA THR A 29 12.19 14.38 -11.90
C THR A 29 12.23 13.01 -12.55
N ALA A 30 11.46 12.06 -12.06
CA ALA A 30 11.43 10.70 -12.59
C ALA A 30 10.12 10.42 -13.34
N ASP A 31 10.22 9.97 -14.57
CA ASP A 31 9.07 9.44 -15.31
C ASP A 31 8.69 8.06 -14.72
N LYS A 32 7.50 7.97 -14.17
CA LYS A 32 6.89 6.74 -13.63
C LYS A 32 5.66 6.30 -14.44
N SER A 33 5.55 6.75 -15.69
CA SER A 33 4.50 6.31 -16.61
C SER A 33 4.68 4.86 -17.07
N PHE A 34 5.93 4.40 -17.13
CA PHE A 34 6.30 3.09 -17.69
C PHE A 34 5.72 2.87 -19.09
N GLY A 35 5.56 3.96 -19.86
CA GLY A 35 5.00 3.94 -21.22
C GLY A 35 3.48 3.85 -21.31
N ALA A 36 2.76 3.96 -20.20
CA ALA A 36 1.30 3.94 -20.14
C ALA A 36 0.73 5.23 -19.53
N VAL A 37 -0.54 5.49 -19.76
CA VAL A 37 -1.22 6.69 -19.21
C VAL A 37 -1.41 6.53 -17.69
N PRO A 38 -0.84 7.42 -16.87
CA PRO A 38 -1.02 7.38 -15.42
C PRO A 38 -2.50 7.36 -15.01
N GLY A 39 -2.82 6.58 -13.97
CA GLY A 39 -4.19 6.46 -13.47
C GLY A 39 -5.06 5.44 -14.22
N THR A 40 -4.49 4.65 -15.12
CA THR A 40 -5.18 3.57 -15.82
C THR A 40 -4.76 2.17 -15.34
N MET A 41 -5.53 1.14 -15.67
CA MET A 41 -5.17 -0.25 -15.37
C MET A 41 -3.98 -0.73 -16.23
N GLU A 42 -3.80 -0.18 -17.43
CA GLU A 42 -2.61 -0.40 -18.27
C GLU A 42 -1.37 0.10 -17.56
N HIS A 43 -1.43 1.28 -16.93
CA HIS A 43 -0.34 1.80 -16.10
C HIS A 43 -0.07 0.91 -14.87
N ALA A 44 -1.10 0.41 -14.22
CA ALA A 44 -0.95 -0.52 -13.10
C ALA A 44 -0.22 -1.81 -13.53
N LYS A 45 -0.58 -2.37 -14.68
CA LYS A 45 0.10 -3.56 -15.27
C LYS A 45 1.53 -3.26 -15.68
N ALA A 46 1.77 -2.12 -16.32
CA ALA A 46 3.12 -1.69 -16.69
C ALA A 46 4.04 -1.51 -15.47
N LYS A 47 3.51 -1.00 -14.35
CA LYS A 47 4.23 -0.95 -13.06
C LYS A 47 4.58 -2.35 -12.55
N VAL A 48 3.67 -3.31 -12.68
CA VAL A 48 3.96 -4.71 -12.30
C VAL A 48 5.10 -5.26 -13.14
N ASP A 49 5.04 -5.10 -14.45
CA ASP A 49 6.08 -5.58 -15.36
C ASP A 49 7.45 -4.97 -15.03
N ALA A 50 7.51 -3.66 -14.88
CA ALA A 50 8.74 -2.95 -14.51
C ALA A 50 9.26 -3.37 -13.13
N GLY A 51 8.37 -3.56 -12.16
CA GLY A 51 8.72 -3.96 -10.80
C GLY A 51 9.31 -5.38 -10.75
N PHE A 52 8.72 -6.32 -11.47
CA PHE A 52 9.25 -7.69 -11.55
C PHE A 52 10.58 -7.74 -12.28
N GLU A 53 10.72 -7.05 -13.40
CA GLU A 53 12.01 -6.91 -14.11
C GLU A 53 13.10 -6.32 -13.22
N PHE A 54 12.76 -5.25 -12.46
CA PHE A 54 13.67 -4.62 -11.51
C PHE A 54 14.12 -5.60 -10.42
N MET A 55 13.17 -6.32 -9.81
CA MET A 55 13.48 -7.29 -8.75
C MET A 55 14.32 -8.45 -9.26
N GLU A 56 14.03 -8.98 -10.45
CA GLU A 56 14.81 -10.07 -11.05
C GLU A 56 16.25 -9.63 -11.34
N LYS A 57 16.45 -8.47 -11.94
CA LYS A 57 17.79 -7.92 -12.26
C LYS A 57 18.64 -7.67 -11.02
N LEU A 58 18.02 -7.28 -9.91
CA LEU A 58 18.73 -7.01 -8.64
C LEU A 58 18.77 -8.22 -7.69
N GLY A 59 18.11 -9.33 -8.03
CA GLY A 59 18.03 -10.50 -7.18
C GLY A 59 17.17 -10.29 -5.92
N ILE A 60 16.25 -9.31 -5.93
CA ILE A 60 15.31 -9.04 -4.84
C ILE A 60 14.18 -10.06 -4.89
N ARG A 61 13.91 -10.72 -3.77
CA ARG A 61 12.94 -11.82 -3.70
C ARG A 61 11.61 -11.47 -3.05
N TYR A 62 11.50 -10.29 -2.46
CA TYR A 62 10.30 -9.88 -1.72
C TYR A 62 9.86 -8.49 -2.14
N PHE A 63 8.54 -8.27 -2.12
CA PHE A 63 7.94 -6.94 -2.24
C PHE A 63 6.90 -6.71 -1.16
N CYS A 64 6.65 -5.44 -0.86
CA CYS A 64 5.57 -4.97 -0.01
C CYS A 64 4.86 -3.80 -0.69
N PHE A 65 3.57 -3.59 -0.36
CA PHE A 65 2.71 -2.65 -1.06
C PHE A 65 1.64 -2.04 -0.15
N HIS A 66 1.17 -0.84 -0.53
CA HIS A 66 -0.16 -0.37 -0.17
C HIS A 66 -1.14 -0.72 -1.29
N ASP A 67 -2.41 -0.90 -0.95
CA ASP A 67 -3.47 -1.19 -1.91
C ASP A 67 -3.51 -0.18 -3.08
N VAL A 68 -3.45 1.12 -2.78
CA VAL A 68 -3.48 2.20 -3.78
C VAL A 68 -2.17 2.34 -4.59
N ASP A 69 -1.09 1.67 -4.20
CA ASP A 69 0.13 1.62 -5.01
C ASP A 69 -0.07 0.74 -6.24
N LEU A 70 -0.92 -0.27 -6.11
CA LEU A 70 -1.15 -1.28 -7.14
C LEU A 70 -2.09 -0.80 -8.22
N VAL A 71 -3.15 -0.06 -7.86
CA VAL A 71 -4.20 0.39 -8.79
C VAL A 71 -4.61 1.82 -8.51
N PRO A 72 -5.16 2.54 -9.52
CA PRO A 72 -5.77 3.84 -9.28
C PRO A 72 -7.03 3.69 -8.41
N GLU A 73 -7.11 4.51 -7.35
CA GLU A 73 -8.27 4.60 -6.48
C GLU A 73 -9.46 5.21 -7.24
N ASP A 74 -10.66 4.77 -6.89
CA ASP A 74 -11.94 5.29 -7.39
C ASP A 74 -12.79 5.74 -6.20
N PRO A 75 -13.64 6.77 -6.32
CA PRO A 75 -14.60 7.14 -5.28
C PRO A 75 -15.52 5.99 -4.87
N ASP A 76 -15.87 5.10 -5.81
CA ASP A 76 -16.58 3.85 -5.50
C ASP A 76 -15.58 2.76 -5.11
N ILE A 77 -15.65 2.32 -3.87
CA ILE A 77 -14.80 1.25 -3.33
C ILE A 77 -14.96 -0.07 -4.11
N ASN A 78 -16.14 -0.33 -4.67
CA ASN A 78 -16.37 -1.56 -5.45
C ASN A 78 -15.55 -1.56 -6.74
N VAL A 79 -15.42 -0.41 -7.39
CA VAL A 79 -14.59 -0.23 -8.58
C VAL A 79 -13.12 -0.44 -8.22
N THR A 80 -12.65 0.18 -7.15
CA THR A 80 -11.27 -0.03 -6.65
C THR A 80 -11.03 -1.51 -6.32
N ASN A 81 -11.96 -2.15 -5.64
CA ASN A 81 -11.85 -3.56 -5.26
C ASN A 81 -11.78 -4.49 -6.49
N ALA A 82 -12.56 -4.22 -7.54
CA ALA A 82 -12.50 -4.98 -8.78
C ALA A 82 -11.14 -4.81 -9.48
N ARG A 83 -10.61 -3.59 -9.51
CA ARG A 83 -9.25 -3.32 -10.02
C ARG A 83 -8.17 -4.07 -9.23
N LEU A 84 -8.30 -4.12 -7.90
CA LEU A 84 -7.39 -4.86 -7.03
C LEU A 84 -7.44 -6.37 -7.28
N ASP A 85 -8.62 -6.92 -7.56
CA ASP A 85 -8.75 -8.32 -7.94
C ASP A 85 -8.04 -8.60 -9.27
N GLU A 86 -8.28 -7.77 -10.29
CA GLU A 86 -7.64 -7.89 -11.60
C GLU A 86 -6.11 -7.81 -11.51
N ILE A 87 -5.57 -6.79 -10.80
CA ILE A 87 -4.13 -6.63 -10.71
C ILE A 87 -3.46 -7.73 -9.90
N SER A 88 -4.15 -8.25 -8.87
CA SER A 88 -3.61 -9.36 -8.08
C SER A 88 -3.51 -10.66 -8.90
N ASP A 89 -4.47 -10.92 -9.77
CA ASP A 89 -4.39 -12.06 -10.70
C ASP A 89 -3.24 -11.87 -11.69
N TYR A 90 -3.04 -10.65 -12.19
CA TYR A 90 -1.91 -10.32 -13.04
C TYR A 90 -0.55 -10.52 -12.34
N ILE A 91 -0.42 -10.07 -11.08
CA ILE A 91 0.78 -10.29 -10.26
C ILE A 91 1.02 -11.80 -10.05
N LEU A 92 -0.03 -12.57 -9.76
CA LEU A 92 0.09 -14.02 -9.58
C LEU A 92 0.58 -14.72 -10.86
N GLU A 93 0.15 -14.26 -12.01
CA GLU A 93 0.62 -14.80 -13.29
C GLU A 93 2.08 -14.42 -13.56
N LYS A 94 2.42 -13.14 -13.41
CA LYS A 94 3.79 -12.63 -13.65
C LYS A 94 4.85 -13.24 -12.73
N ARG A 95 4.51 -13.55 -11.50
CA ARG A 95 5.48 -14.12 -10.54
C ARG A 95 5.81 -15.59 -10.80
N LYS A 96 5.07 -16.29 -11.69
CA LYS A 96 5.33 -17.70 -11.99
C LYS A 96 6.76 -17.89 -12.50
N GLY A 97 7.50 -18.77 -11.86
CA GLY A 97 8.88 -19.06 -12.22
C GLY A 97 9.95 -18.09 -11.70
N THR A 98 9.56 -16.91 -11.18
CA THR A 98 10.53 -15.89 -10.71
C THR A 98 11.08 -16.14 -9.31
N GLY A 99 10.35 -16.87 -8.48
CA GLY A 99 10.66 -17.02 -7.06
C GLY A 99 10.37 -15.79 -6.19
N ILE A 100 9.81 -14.72 -6.78
CA ILE A 100 9.42 -13.48 -6.08
C ILE A 100 8.15 -13.74 -5.26
N LYS A 101 8.11 -13.19 -4.04
CA LYS A 101 7.01 -13.39 -3.07
C LYS A 101 6.56 -12.06 -2.48
N CYS A 102 5.28 -11.97 -2.16
CA CYS A 102 4.78 -10.90 -1.30
C CYS A 102 5.35 -11.08 0.13
N LEU A 103 5.88 -10.02 0.71
CA LEU A 103 6.30 -10.01 2.10
C LEU A 103 5.13 -9.62 3.00
N TRP A 104 4.56 -8.45 2.76
CA TRP A 104 3.39 -7.95 3.46
C TRP A 104 2.64 -6.91 2.61
N GLY A 105 1.36 -6.75 2.91
CA GLY A 105 0.52 -5.68 2.37
C GLY A 105 -0.01 -4.79 3.47
N THR A 106 -0.53 -3.64 3.10
CA THR A 106 -1.21 -2.70 3.99
C THR A 106 -2.22 -1.87 3.21
N ALA A 107 -3.20 -1.29 3.92
CA ALA A 107 -4.10 -0.29 3.36
C ALA A 107 -3.52 1.11 3.54
N ASN A 108 -3.56 1.94 2.50
CA ASN A 108 -3.21 3.36 2.60
C ASN A 108 -4.40 4.14 3.16
N MET A 109 -4.36 4.41 4.46
CA MET A 109 -5.40 5.17 5.17
C MET A 109 -4.93 6.56 5.58
N PHE A 110 -4.02 7.14 4.81
CA PHE A 110 -3.45 8.47 5.08
C PHE A 110 -3.30 9.34 3.82
N GLY A 111 -3.29 8.76 2.64
CA GLY A 111 -3.10 9.49 1.37
C GLY A 111 -4.36 10.21 0.88
N ASN A 112 -5.54 9.61 1.07
CA ASN A 112 -6.79 10.19 0.63
C ASN A 112 -7.28 11.26 1.62
N PRO A 113 -7.77 12.44 1.16
CA PRO A 113 -8.31 13.50 2.02
C PRO A 113 -9.40 13.06 3.00
N ARG A 114 -10.16 12.00 2.70
CA ARG A 114 -11.17 11.46 3.64
C ARG A 114 -10.57 11.06 5.00
N PHE A 115 -9.31 10.69 5.03
CA PHE A 115 -8.61 10.28 6.23
C PHE A 115 -7.85 11.43 6.93
N MET A 116 -8.09 12.67 6.53
CA MET A 116 -7.39 13.83 7.11
C MET A 116 -7.55 13.95 8.63
N ASN A 117 -8.66 13.47 9.18
CA ASN A 117 -8.96 13.45 10.61
C ASN A 117 -8.87 12.04 11.23
N GLY A 118 -8.03 11.19 10.65
CA GLY A 118 -7.86 9.80 11.04
C GLY A 118 -8.77 8.82 10.30
N ALA A 119 -8.43 7.56 10.38
CA ALA A 119 -9.23 6.44 9.86
C ALA A 119 -9.87 5.65 11.01
N GLY A 120 -9.07 4.99 11.84
CA GLY A 120 -9.53 4.26 13.02
C GLY A 120 -9.98 5.18 14.17
N SER A 121 -9.36 6.33 14.32
CA SER A 121 -9.68 7.34 15.35
C SER A 121 -10.65 8.43 14.90
N THR A 122 -11.20 8.35 13.70
CA THR A 122 -12.15 9.34 13.18
C THR A 122 -13.46 9.37 13.96
N ASN A 123 -14.06 10.57 14.07
CA ASN A 123 -15.41 10.74 14.62
C ASN A 123 -16.53 10.47 13.58
N SER A 124 -16.20 10.26 12.32
CA SER A 124 -17.14 9.96 11.25
C SER A 124 -17.34 8.45 11.11
N THR A 125 -18.53 7.97 11.41
CA THR A 125 -18.89 6.56 11.21
C THR A 125 -18.74 6.11 9.75
N GLU A 126 -19.02 7.00 8.81
CA GLU A 126 -18.87 6.71 7.39
C GLU A 126 -17.41 6.46 7.02
N VAL A 127 -16.51 7.33 7.45
CA VAL A 127 -15.06 7.18 7.23
C VAL A 127 -14.51 5.94 7.92
N TYR A 128 -14.97 5.67 9.14
CA TYR A 128 -14.57 4.47 9.88
C TYR A 128 -14.99 3.19 9.17
N CYS A 129 -16.25 3.12 8.72
CA CYS A 129 -16.75 1.95 7.96
C CYS A 129 -16.02 1.79 6.62
N PHE A 130 -15.72 2.88 5.92
CA PHE A 130 -14.94 2.84 4.70
C PHE A 130 -13.52 2.30 4.96
N ALA A 131 -12.85 2.81 5.99
CA ALA A 131 -11.53 2.35 6.40
C ALA A 131 -11.52 0.85 6.72
N ALA A 132 -12.51 0.37 7.47
CA ALA A 132 -12.64 -1.04 7.80
C ALA A 132 -12.83 -1.93 6.55
N ALA A 133 -13.64 -1.47 5.58
CA ALA A 133 -13.84 -2.18 4.31
C ALA A 133 -12.54 -2.22 3.47
N GLN A 134 -11.81 -1.11 3.43
CA GLN A 134 -10.52 -1.01 2.73
C GLN A 134 -9.46 -1.92 3.37
N ILE A 135 -9.35 -1.94 4.70
CA ILE A 135 -8.46 -2.84 5.43
C ILE A 135 -8.80 -4.29 5.12
N LYS A 136 -10.08 -4.64 5.20
CA LYS A 136 -10.52 -6.01 4.90
C LYS A 136 -10.07 -6.43 3.50
N LYS A 137 -10.28 -5.58 2.50
CA LYS A 137 -9.84 -5.88 1.12
C LYS A 137 -8.33 -6.03 1.02
N ALA A 138 -7.56 -5.18 1.66
CA ALA A 138 -6.09 -5.26 1.66
C ALA A 138 -5.58 -6.52 2.38
N LEU A 139 -6.26 -6.98 3.44
CA LEU A 139 -5.99 -8.27 4.08
C LEU A 139 -6.26 -9.44 3.13
N ASP A 140 -7.44 -9.48 2.51
CA ASP A 140 -7.82 -10.53 1.55
C ASP A 140 -6.80 -10.60 0.39
N LEU A 141 -6.39 -9.43 -0.11
CA LEU A 141 -5.39 -9.30 -1.16
C LEU A 141 -4.01 -9.82 -0.72
N THR A 142 -3.60 -9.50 0.51
CA THR A 142 -2.33 -9.98 1.08
C THR A 142 -2.32 -11.50 1.19
N VAL A 143 -3.43 -12.09 1.64
CA VAL A 143 -3.60 -13.54 1.70
C VAL A 143 -3.56 -14.15 0.29
N LYS A 144 -4.30 -13.59 -0.67
CA LYS A 144 -4.33 -14.03 -2.07
C LYS A 144 -2.93 -14.03 -2.69
N LEU A 145 -2.13 -13.00 -2.42
CA LEU A 145 -0.75 -12.89 -2.89
C LEU A 145 0.25 -13.72 -2.08
N GLY A 146 -0.20 -14.46 -1.06
CA GLY A 146 0.65 -15.31 -0.21
C GLY A 146 1.63 -14.50 0.65
N GLY A 147 1.22 -13.33 1.10
CA GLY A 147 1.98 -12.48 2.02
C GLY A 147 2.25 -13.19 3.35
N LYS A 148 3.41 -12.91 3.93
CA LYS A 148 3.82 -13.47 5.24
C LYS A 148 3.23 -12.72 6.42
N GLY A 149 2.80 -11.49 6.21
CA GLY A 149 2.24 -10.63 7.24
C GLY A 149 1.41 -9.51 6.64
N TYR A 150 0.76 -8.77 7.50
CA TYR A 150 0.04 -7.54 7.19
C TYR A 150 0.51 -6.45 8.16
N VAL A 151 0.68 -5.22 7.66
CA VAL A 151 1.07 -4.09 8.50
C VAL A 151 -0.13 -3.18 8.69
N PHE A 152 -0.51 -2.94 9.93
CA PHE A 152 -1.43 -1.87 10.28
C PHE A 152 -0.63 -0.58 10.45
N TRP A 153 -0.86 0.38 9.55
CA TRP A 153 -0.15 1.64 9.55
C TRP A 153 -1.11 2.79 9.86
N GLY A 154 -0.98 3.40 11.03
CA GLY A 154 -1.78 4.54 11.48
C GLY A 154 -1.14 5.89 11.13
N GLY A 155 -0.92 6.17 9.84
CA GLY A 155 -0.15 7.34 9.40
C GLY A 155 -0.77 8.70 9.70
N ARG A 156 -2.11 8.77 9.90
CA ARG A 156 -2.84 10.02 10.21
C ARG A 156 -3.94 9.80 11.24
N GLU A 157 -3.68 9.02 12.28
CA GLU A 157 -4.68 8.75 13.30
C GLU A 157 -4.89 9.96 14.23
N GLY A 158 -5.86 10.78 13.87
CA GLY A 158 -6.41 11.83 14.70
C GLY A 158 -5.57 13.09 14.89
N TYR A 159 -4.56 13.37 14.06
CA TYR A 159 -3.54 14.34 14.45
C TYR A 159 -3.43 15.63 13.62
N GLU A 160 -4.30 15.90 12.66
CA GLU A 160 -4.14 17.14 11.87
C GLU A 160 -4.70 18.38 12.57
N THR A 161 -5.74 18.26 13.38
CA THR A 161 -6.20 19.35 14.23
C THR A 161 -6.76 18.84 15.56
N LEU A 162 -6.29 19.39 16.67
CA LEU A 162 -6.82 19.09 18.00
C LEU A 162 -8.32 19.45 18.15
N LEU A 163 -8.81 20.37 17.32
CA LEU A 163 -10.21 20.84 17.36
C LEU A 163 -11.19 19.80 16.80
N ASN A 164 -10.76 18.97 15.87
CA ASN A 164 -11.60 17.98 15.17
C ASN A 164 -11.31 16.53 15.62
N THR A 165 -10.39 16.35 16.54
CA THR A 165 -9.93 15.03 16.96
C THR A 165 -10.46 14.69 18.35
N ASN A 166 -11.05 13.51 18.50
CA ASN A 166 -11.31 12.96 19.83
C ASN A 166 -10.02 12.41 20.40
N MET A 167 -9.33 13.21 21.18
CA MET A 167 -8.03 12.86 21.77
C MET A 167 -8.10 11.64 22.68
N GLY A 168 -9.23 11.40 23.36
CA GLY A 168 -9.43 10.22 24.19
C GLY A 168 -9.36 8.93 23.37
N LEU A 169 -10.05 8.88 22.22
CA LEU A 169 -10.00 7.73 21.32
C LEU A 169 -8.64 7.58 20.64
N CYS A 170 -8.02 8.70 20.24
CA CYS A 170 -6.69 8.69 19.63
C CYS A 170 -5.63 8.12 20.58
N LEU A 171 -5.64 8.56 21.85
CA LEU A 171 -4.70 8.06 22.87
C LEU A 171 -4.96 6.60 23.22
N LEU A 172 -6.23 6.18 23.28
CA LEU A 172 -6.59 4.78 23.52
C LEU A 172 -6.07 3.88 22.39
N TYR A 173 -6.27 4.27 21.14
CA TYR A 173 -5.78 3.52 19.98
C TYR A 173 -4.25 3.37 19.98
N THR A 174 -3.52 4.41 20.33
CA THR A 174 -2.05 4.39 20.36
C THR A 174 -1.48 3.67 21.58
N SER A 175 -2.18 3.67 22.73
CA SER A 175 -1.73 2.96 23.93
C SER A 175 -2.02 1.46 23.88
N ASP A 176 -3.17 1.06 23.35
CA ASP A 176 -3.57 -0.34 23.25
C ASP A 176 -2.59 -1.16 22.37
N ALA A 177 -2.04 -0.54 21.33
CA ALA A 177 -1.03 -1.18 20.49
C ALA A 177 0.33 -1.41 21.19
N ALA A 178 0.57 -0.76 22.33
CA ALA A 178 1.81 -0.91 23.11
C ALA A 178 1.70 -1.96 24.24
N ASP A 179 0.48 -2.27 24.68
CA ASP A 179 0.22 -3.21 25.77
C ASP A 179 0.15 -4.67 25.29
N ASP A 180 0.08 -4.92 23.98
CA ASP A 180 0.05 -6.25 23.37
C ASP A 180 1.46 -6.77 22.96
N LEU A 181 2.54 -6.10 23.38
CA LEU A 181 3.93 -6.49 23.16
C LEU A 181 4.59 -6.98 24.46
#